data_b5a65c5080402984a507ea10f4170e5e
#
_entry.id   b5a65c5080402984a507ea10f4170e5e
#
_cell.length_a   1.000
_cell.length_b   1.000
_cell.length_c   1.000
_cell.angle_alpha   90.00
_cell.angle_beta   90.00
_cell.angle_gamma   90.00
#
_symmetry.space_group_name_H-M   'P 1'
#
loop_
_entity.id
_entity.type
_entity.pdbx_description
1 polymer ?
#
loop_
_entity_poly.entity_id
_entity_poly.type
_entity_poly.pdbx_seq_one_letter_code
_entity_poly.pdbx_strand_id
1 'polypeptide(L)'
;MTPVLSGVRVVEQGTFITGPACGMLLGDLGADVVKVEQPGTGDPFRSFKGGLYSPHYQTYNRNKRSITLDPKDAADREVLDRLVADADVYIQNFRPGVADKLGVGEARLRALNPRLVYCSISGFGATGPARHALRTTPLRRPRAGFSGSSSIPRTRASSGRRSQTR
;
A
#
# COMPACT_ATOMS: atom_id res chain seq x y z
N MET A 1 20.05 -0.48 -20.14
CA MET A 1 18.74 0.19 -20.40
C MET A 1 18.43 1.08 -19.20
N THR A 2 18.02 2.31 -19.44
CA THR A 2 17.55 3.19 -18.36
C THR A 2 16.16 2.71 -17.92
N PRO A 3 15.88 2.59 -16.60
CA PRO A 3 14.55 2.21 -16.11
C PRO A 3 13.47 3.19 -16.57
N VAL A 4 12.26 2.68 -16.81
CA VAL A 4 11.14 3.45 -17.41
C VAL A 4 10.75 4.69 -16.58
N LEU A 5 10.83 4.59 -15.24
CA LEU A 5 10.49 5.67 -14.31
C LEU A 5 11.72 6.33 -13.68
N SER A 6 12.88 6.24 -14.35
CA SER A 6 14.10 6.92 -13.89
C SER A 6 13.88 8.42 -13.79
N GLY A 7 14.17 9.01 -12.61
CA GLY A 7 13.97 10.43 -12.32
C GLY A 7 12.60 10.77 -11.72
N VAL A 8 11.63 9.85 -11.72
CA VAL A 8 10.34 10.04 -11.03
C VAL A 8 10.53 9.90 -9.51
N ARG A 9 10.08 10.89 -8.75
CA ARG A 9 10.15 10.94 -7.28
C ARG A 9 8.79 10.65 -6.67
N VAL A 10 8.74 9.66 -5.77
CA VAL A 10 7.52 9.19 -5.13
C VAL A 10 7.63 9.33 -3.62
N VAL A 11 6.66 10.00 -3.00
CA VAL A 11 6.45 9.99 -1.55
C VAL A 11 5.31 9.03 -1.24
N GLU A 12 5.59 7.98 -0.47
CA GLU A 12 4.61 6.97 -0.09
C GLU A 12 4.36 7.01 1.41
N GLN A 13 3.14 7.31 1.81
CA GLN A 13 2.67 7.28 3.21
C GLN A 13 1.57 6.21 3.36
N GLY A 14 1.86 5.01 2.86
CA GLY A 14 0.98 3.86 2.91
C GLY A 14 1.37 2.87 4.01
N THR A 15 0.40 2.03 4.41
CA THR A 15 0.63 0.95 5.35
C THR A 15 0.07 -0.38 4.83
N PHE A 16 0.57 -1.49 5.37
CA PHE A 16 0.18 -2.85 5.01
C PHE A 16 0.48 -3.21 3.56
N ILE A 17 -0.55 -3.26 2.68
CA ILE A 17 -0.44 -3.87 1.35
C ILE A 17 -0.60 -2.83 0.24
N THR A 18 -1.75 -2.19 0.12
CA THR A 18 -2.15 -1.52 -1.14
C THR A 18 -1.29 -0.30 -1.48
N GLY A 19 -1.05 0.59 -0.52
CA GLY A 19 -0.12 1.72 -0.70
C GLY A 19 1.31 1.22 -0.94
N PRO A 20 1.85 0.37 -0.02
CA PRO A 20 3.19 -0.18 -0.19
C PRO A 20 3.41 -0.96 -1.49
N ALA A 21 2.44 -1.76 -1.95
CA ALA A 21 2.54 -2.46 -3.23
C ALA A 21 2.60 -1.49 -4.43
N CYS A 22 1.81 -0.42 -4.39
CA CYS A 22 1.85 0.62 -5.42
C CYS A 22 3.23 1.28 -5.47
N GLY A 23 3.76 1.72 -4.33
CA GLY A 23 5.11 2.30 -4.25
C GLY A 23 6.21 1.33 -4.67
N MET A 24 6.09 0.05 -4.29
CA MET A 24 7.04 -0.99 -4.71
C MET A 24 7.07 -1.17 -6.23
N LEU A 25 5.90 -1.24 -6.88
CA LEU A 25 5.83 -1.38 -8.33
C LEU A 25 6.47 -0.19 -9.06
N LEU A 26 6.28 1.03 -8.56
CA LEU A 26 6.96 2.21 -9.11
C LEU A 26 8.48 2.14 -8.89
N GLY A 27 8.92 1.69 -7.72
CA GLY A 27 10.34 1.47 -7.44
C GLY A 27 10.97 0.37 -8.30
N ASP A 28 10.26 -0.73 -8.57
CA ASP A 28 10.71 -1.79 -9.48
C ASP A 28 10.86 -1.29 -10.93
N LEU A 29 10.09 -0.26 -11.31
CA LEU A 29 10.19 0.40 -12.60
C LEU A 29 11.24 1.53 -12.62
N GLY A 30 11.93 1.78 -11.51
CA GLY A 30 13.05 2.71 -11.41
C GLY A 30 12.74 4.08 -10.81
N ALA A 31 11.56 4.29 -10.24
CA ALA A 31 11.26 5.50 -9.48
C ALA A 31 12.04 5.55 -8.16
N ASP A 32 12.38 6.76 -7.72
CA ASP A 32 12.95 7.00 -6.39
C ASP A 32 11.83 7.13 -5.36
N VAL A 33 11.64 6.08 -4.55
CA VAL A 33 10.52 6.00 -3.62
C VAL A 33 11.00 6.24 -2.19
N VAL A 34 10.43 7.27 -1.54
CA VAL A 34 10.61 7.55 -0.12
C VAL A 34 9.34 7.16 0.64
N LYS A 35 9.46 6.15 1.51
CA LYS A 35 8.39 5.74 2.40
C LYS A 35 8.42 6.57 3.68
N VAL A 36 7.34 7.26 3.96
CA VAL A 36 7.12 8.00 5.22
C VAL A 36 6.44 7.08 6.21
N GLU A 37 7.08 6.88 7.35
CA GLU A 37 6.61 5.99 8.41
C GLU A 37 6.37 6.74 9.72
N GLN A 38 5.44 6.24 10.54
CA GLN A 38 5.16 6.82 11.84
C GLN A 38 6.29 6.52 12.84
N PRO A 39 6.68 7.48 13.69
CA PRO A 39 7.66 7.25 14.75
C PRO A 39 7.31 6.07 15.66
N GLY A 40 8.32 5.34 16.08
CA GLY A 40 8.24 4.23 17.03
C GLY A 40 7.69 2.93 16.44
N THR A 41 6.57 2.96 15.74
CA THR A 41 5.91 1.75 15.24
C THR A 41 6.21 1.44 13.77
N GLY A 42 6.45 2.46 12.94
CA GLY A 42 6.62 2.31 11.50
C GLY A 42 5.37 1.75 10.82
N ASP A 43 5.57 1.05 9.71
CA ASP A 43 4.51 0.26 9.08
C ASP A 43 4.16 -0.94 9.98
N PRO A 44 2.86 -1.19 10.28
CA PRO A 44 2.47 -2.34 11.10
C PRO A 44 2.98 -3.69 10.60
N PHE A 45 3.31 -3.83 9.33
CA PHE A 45 3.94 -5.05 8.80
C PHE A 45 5.38 -5.25 9.28
N ARG A 46 6.05 -4.24 9.83
CA ARG A 46 7.40 -4.44 10.42
C ARG A 46 7.38 -5.43 11.57
N SER A 47 6.35 -5.36 12.43
CA SER A 47 6.19 -6.22 13.61
C SER A 47 5.29 -7.44 13.40
N PHE A 48 4.70 -7.60 12.19
CA PHE A 48 3.77 -8.68 11.93
C PHE A 48 4.52 -9.99 11.68
N LYS A 49 4.32 -11.00 12.60
CA LYS A 49 4.86 -12.37 12.49
C LYS A 49 6.36 -12.46 12.12
N GLY A 50 7.23 -11.78 12.81
CA GLY A 50 8.66 -11.94 12.56
C GLY A 50 9.56 -10.76 12.93
N GLY A 51 9.06 -9.79 13.68
CA GLY A 51 9.85 -8.64 14.13
C GLY A 51 10.36 -7.80 12.95
N LEU A 52 11.53 -7.20 13.10
CA LEU A 52 12.12 -6.25 12.14
C LEU A 52 12.28 -6.81 10.71
N TYR A 53 12.36 -8.13 10.56
CA TYR A 53 12.51 -8.83 9.27
C TYR A 53 11.23 -9.52 8.81
N SER A 54 10.07 -8.98 9.17
CA SER A 54 8.79 -9.53 8.73
C SER A 54 8.77 -9.75 7.20
N PRO A 55 8.51 -10.99 6.73
CA PRO A 55 8.40 -11.28 5.30
C PRO A 55 7.36 -10.43 4.60
N HIS A 56 6.28 -10.07 5.32
CA HIS A 56 5.23 -9.21 4.80
C HIS A 56 5.74 -7.79 4.51
N TYR A 57 6.56 -7.23 5.41
CA TYR A 57 7.17 -5.93 5.17
C TYR A 57 8.13 -5.97 3.99
N GLN A 58 9.01 -6.96 3.94
CA GLN A 58 10.01 -7.12 2.87
C GLN A 58 9.37 -7.29 1.49
N THR A 59 8.26 -8.02 1.43
CA THR A 59 7.55 -8.27 0.17
C THR A 59 7.11 -6.98 -0.51
N TYR A 60 6.60 -6.00 0.25
CA TYR A 60 5.99 -4.80 -0.33
C TYR A 60 6.86 -3.55 -0.25
N ASN A 61 8.05 -3.61 0.37
CA ASN A 61 8.84 -2.40 0.62
C ASN A 61 10.27 -2.45 0.06
N ARG A 62 10.57 -3.40 -0.84
CA ARG A 62 11.85 -3.40 -1.58
C ARG A 62 11.97 -2.15 -2.46
N ASN A 63 13.20 -1.76 -2.77
CA ASN A 63 13.53 -0.62 -3.63
C ASN A 63 12.99 0.72 -3.10
N LYS A 64 12.82 0.86 -1.78
CA LYS A 64 12.41 2.11 -1.14
C LYS A 64 13.44 2.58 -0.13
N ARG A 65 13.58 3.88 -0.01
CA ARG A 65 14.17 4.54 1.17
C ARG A 65 13.07 4.77 2.20
N SER A 66 13.40 4.85 3.47
CA SER A 66 12.44 5.11 4.53
C SER A 66 12.88 6.32 5.35
N ILE A 67 11.90 7.14 5.74
CA ILE A 67 12.07 8.23 6.70
C ILE A 67 10.94 8.17 7.72
N THR A 68 11.27 8.48 8.97
CA THR A 68 10.30 8.52 10.05
C THR A 68 9.88 9.97 10.30
N LEU A 69 8.59 10.28 10.14
CA LEU A 69 8.03 11.61 10.35
C LEU A 69 6.68 11.50 11.07
N ASP A 70 6.47 12.34 12.09
CA ASP A 70 5.15 12.55 12.71
C ASP A 70 4.47 13.75 12.04
N PRO A 71 3.40 13.56 11.25
CA PRO A 71 2.70 14.68 10.61
C PRO A 71 2.03 15.64 11.61
N LYS A 72 2.01 15.31 12.91
CA LYS A 72 1.52 16.20 13.98
C LYS A 72 2.61 17.12 14.51
N ASP A 73 3.87 16.75 14.39
CA ASP A 73 5.00 17.59 14.74
C ASP A 73 5.24 18.63 13.64
N ALA A 74 5.53 19.87 14.03
CA ALA A 74 5.68 20.99 13.09
C ALA A 74 6.98 20.87 12.25
N ALA A 75 8.07 20.45 12.86
CA ALA A 75 9.36 20.30 12.17
C ALA A 75 9.31 19.13 11.18
N ASP A 76 8.72 18.00 11.58
CA ASP A 76 8.53 16.85 10.71
C ASP A 76 7.60 17.16 9.54
N ARG A 77 6.58 17.98 9.79
CA ARG A 77 5.67 18.45 8.73
C ARG A 77 6.40 19.32 7.70
N GLU A 78 7.30 20.20 8.14
CA GLU A 78 8.11 21.00 7.23
C GLU A 78 9.01 20.13 6.35
N VAL A 79 9.58 19.04 6.91
CA VAL A 79 10.35 18.07 6.13
C VAL A 79 9.45 17.36 5.10
N LEU A 80 8.25 16.93 5.51
CA LEU A 80 7.29 16.31 4.60
C LEU A 80 6.87 17.26 3.48
N ASP A 81 6.62 18.53 3.78
CA ASP A 81 6.23 19.55 2.80
C ASP A 81 7.34 19.76 1.75
N ARG A 82 8.60 19.77 2.17
CA ARG A 82 9.75 19.83 1.24
C ARG A 82 9.84 18.59 0.36
N LEU A 83 9.64 17.40 0.93
CA LEU A 83 9.61 16.17 0.14
C LEU A 83 8.48 16.20 -0.92
N VAL A 84 7.29 16.69 -0.55
CA VAL A 84 6.14 16.76 -1.46
C VAL A 84 6.32 17.84 -2.52
N ALA A 85 6.94 18.98 -2.19
CA ALA A 85 7.21 20.04 -3.15
C ALA A 85 8.06 19.56 -4.33
N ASP A 86 8.98 18.61 -4.08
CA ASP A 86 9.88 18.02 -5.06
C ASP A 86 9.39 16.68 -5.64
N ALA A 87 8.24 16.16 -5.19
CA ALA A 87 7.72 14.87 -5.62
C ALA A 87 6.86 14.98 -6.88
N ASP A 88 6.89 13.93 -7.70
CA ASP A 88 5.96 13.76 -8.83
C ASP A 88 4.68 13.04 -8.40
N VAL A 89 4.81 12.10 -7.44
CA VAL A 89 3.70 11.26 -6.99
C VAL A 89 3.67 11.22 -5.46
N TYR A 90 2.47 11.36 -4.90
CA TYR A 90 2.19 11.07 -3.49
C TYR A 90 1.17 9.94 -3.38
N ILE A 91 1.49 8.92 -2.59
CA ILE A 91 0.65 7.72 -2.40
C ILE A 91 0.22 7.61 -0.94
N GLN A 92 -1.07 7.40 -0.71
CA GLN A 92 -1.59 7.07 0.61
C GLN A 92 -2.74 6.06 0.52
N ASN A 93 -2.95 5.27 1.58
CA ASN A 93 -4.06 4.34 1.68
C ASN A 93 -4.82 4.48 3.01
N PHE A 94 -4.95 5.70 3.48
CA PHE A 94 -5.75 6.04 4.65
C PHE A 94 -7.24 5.89 4.38
N ARG A 95 -7.99 5.74 5.46
CA ARG A 95 -9.46 5.83 5.38
C ARG A 95 -9.88 7.23 4.92
N PRO A 96 -11.01 7.37 4.21
CA PRO A 96 -11.52 8.66 3.80
C PRO A 96 -11.57 9.67 4.96
N GLY A 97 -11.07 10.89 4.72
CA GLY A 97 -10.99 11.98 5.69
C GLY A 97 -9.82 11.90 6.69
N VAL A 98 -9.05 10.81 6.74
CA VAL A 98 -7.87 10.73 7.63
C VAL A 98 -6.69 11.53 7.08
N ALA A 99 -6.46 11.49 5.78
CA ALA A 99 -5.41 12.29 5.14
C ALA A 99 -5.59 13.79 5.41
N ASP A 100 -6.83 14.29 5.34
CA ASP A 100 -7.14 15.71 5.62
C ASP A 100 -6.83 16.05 7.08
N LYS A 101 -7.23 15.18 8.02
CA LYS A 101 -6.95 15.37 9.45
C LYS A 101 -5.46 15.37 9.79
N LEU A 102 -4.67 14.61 9.04
CA LEU A 102 -3.21 14.57 9.19
C LEU A 102 -2.51 15.72 8.45
N GLY A 103 -3.27 16.58 7.74
CA GLY A 103 -2.71 17.66 6.94
C GLY A 103 -1.98 17.19 5.69
N VAL A 104 -2.30 16.01 5.19
CA VAL A 104 -1.75 15.43 3.95
C VAL A 104 -2.84 15.15 2.91
N GLY A 105 -3.96 15.87 3.00
CA GLY A 105 -5.05 15.79 2.04
C GLY A 105 -4.68 16.38 0.67
N GLU A 106 -5.37 15.92 -0.37
CA GLU A 106 -5.08 16.27 -1.76
C GLU A 106 -5.04 17.76 -2.01
N ALA A 107 -6.06 18.51 -1.53
CA ALA A 107 -6.15 19.96 -1.75
C ALA A 107 -4.92 20.69 -1.20
N ARG A 108 -4.48 20.32 0.01
CA ARG A 108 -3.31 20.95 0.64
C ARG A 108 -2.02 20.59 -0.11
N LEU A 109 -1.80 19.32 -0.43
CA LEU A 109 -0.56 18.91 -1.08
C LEU A 109 -0.46 19.43 -2.52
N ARG A 110 -1.57 19.54 -3.23
CA ARG A 110 -1.61 20.20 -4.55
C ARG A 110 -1.43 21.70 -4.49
N ALA A 111 -1.77 22.35 -3.37
CA ALA A 111 -1.43 23.76 -3.17
C ALA A 111 0.09 23.96 -3.01
N LEU A 112 0.82 22.99 -2.44
CA LEU A 112 2.28 23.01 -2.37
C LEU A 112 2.93 22.65 -3.71
N ASN A 113 2.37 21.67 -4.42
CA ASN A 113 2.86 21.19 -5.69
C ASN A 113 1.71 20.93 -6.67
N PRO A 114 1.37 21.90 -7.54
CA PRO A 114 0.24 21.76 -8.47
C PRO A 114 0.39 20.61 -9.50
N ARG A 115 1.62 20.13 -9.74
CA ARG A 115 1.89 19.02 -10.66
C ARG A 115 1.81 17.66 -10.00
N LEU A 116 1.60 17.60 -8.68
CA LEU A 116 1.59 16.36 -7.93
C LEU A 116 0.48 15.42 -8.39
N VAL A 117 0.84 14.20 -8.72
CA VAL A 117 -0.11 13.09 -8.90
C VAL A 117 -0.47 12.54 -7.52
N TYR A 118 -1.67 12.82 -7.04
CA TYR A 118 -2.14 12.36 -5.74
C TYR A 118 -2.89 11.03 -5.86
N CYS A 119 -2.31 9.95 -5.36
CA CYS A 119 -2.88 8.61 -5.38
C CYS A 119 -3.50 8.26 -4.01
N SER A 120 -4.82 8.20 -3.97
CA SER A 120 -5.59 7.82 -2.78
C SER A 120 -6.22 6.45 -2.96
N ILE A 121 -5.81 5.47 -2.14
CA ILE A 121 -6.28 4.10 -2.24
C ILE A 121 -7.18 3.79 -1.04
N SER A 122 -8.43 3.45 -1.30
CA SER A 122 -9.36 3.04 -0.26
C SER A 122 -10.27 1.90 -0.73
N GLY A 123 -10.89 1.20 0.23
CA GLY A 123 -11.67 0.00 -0.08
C GLY A 123 -12.92 0.24 -0.93
N PHE A 124 -13.49 1.46 -0.89
CA PHE A 124 -14.75 1.81 -1.56
C PHE A 124 -14.73 3.19 -2.21
N GLY A 125 -13.56 3.83 -2.29
CA GLY A 125 -13.44 5.20 -2.76
C GLY A 125 -13.80 6.24 -1.68
N ALA A 126 -13.61 7.52 -2.04
CA ALA A 126 -13.91 8.67 -1.17
C ALA A 126 -15.37 9.14 -1.25
N THR A 127 -16.13 8.67 -2.25
CA THR A 127 -17.52 9.06 -2.54
C THR A 127 -18.45 7.87 -2.51
N GLY A 128 -19.76 8.13 -2.59
CA GLY A 128 -20.79 7.09 -2.62
C GLY A 128 -21.21 6.57 -1.23
N PRO A 129 -22.25 5.72 -1.19
CA PRO A 129 -22.88 5.29 0.07
C PRO A 129 -21.99 4.40 0.93
N ALA A 130 -21.04 3.69 0.32
CA ALA A 130 -20.12 2.77 1.00
C ALA A 130 -18.81 3.42 1.47
N ARG A 131 -18.60 4.72 1.25
CA ARG A 131 -17.33 5.41 1.58
C ARG A 131 -16.87 5.24 3.04
N HIS A 132 -17.79 5.07 3.96
CA HIS A 132 -17.51 4.87 5.39
C HIS A 132 -17.46 3.39 5.81
N ALA A 133 -17.74 2.48 4.88
CA ALA A 133 -17.70 1.05 5.21
C ALA A 133 -16.27 0.61 5.50
N LEU A 134 -16.08 -0.08 6.63
CA LEU A 134 -14.80 -0.62 7.01
C LEU A 134 -14.45 -1.79 6.09
N ARG A 135 -13.39 -1.64 5.29
CA ARG A 135 -12.67 -2.78 4.74
C ARG A 135 -11.27 -2.80 5.31
N THR A 136 -11.04 -3.70 6.23
CA THR A 136 -9.72 -4.28 6.46
C THR A 136 -9.66 -5.57 5.66
N THR A 137 -8.52 -5.84 5.05
CA THR A 137 -8.21 -7.08 4.33
C THR A 137 -8.50 -8.28 5.22
N PRO A 138 -8.84 -9.37 4.75
CA PRO A 138 -10.07 -9.93 4.24
C PRO A 138 -10.58 -11.07 5.07
N LEU A 139 -11.32 -10.84 6.09
CA LEU A 139 -12.02 -11.94 6.78
C LEU A 139 -13.53 -11.71 6.91
N ARG A 140 -14.08 -10.72 6.23
CA ARG A 140 -15.54 -10.59 6.11
C ARG A 140 -15.97 -10.81 4.67
N ARG A 141 -16.82 -11.82 4.51
CA ARG A 141 -17.52 -12.22 3.29
C ARG A 141 -17.97 -11.00 2.47
N PRO A 142 -17.80 -11.01 1.14
CA PRO A 142 -18.35 -9.98 0.28
C PRO A 142 -19.87 -9.91 0.47
N ARG A 143 -20.38 -8.76 0.87
CA ARG A 143 -21.79 -8.47 0.71
C ARG A 143 -22.03 -8.24 -0.78
N ALA A 144 -22.77 -9.14 -1.39
CA ALA A 144 -23.26 -9.12 -2.75
C ALA A 144 -22.22 -9.33 -3.86
N GLY A 145 -22.32 -10.44 -4.54
CA GLY A 145 -22.07 -10.59 -5.97
C GLY A 145 -20.75 -11.21 -6.42
N PHE A 146 -19.78 -11.47 -5.57
CA PHE A 146 -18.59 -12.24 -5.95
C PHE A 146 -18.45 -13.49 -5.10
N SER A 147 -19.42 -14.39 -5.19
CA SER A 147 -19.27 -15.78 -4.79
C SER A 147 -18.71 -16.58 -5.97
N GLY A 148 -17.55 -16.21 -6.43
CA GLY A 148 -16.73 -17.10 -7.23
C GLY A 148 -16.20 -18.17 -6.29
N SER A 149 -16.91 -19.26 -6.11
CA SER A 149 -16.35 -20.47 -5.52
C SER A 149 -15.31 -21.00 -6.49
N SER A 150 -14.05 -20.66 -6.30
CA SER A 150 -12.97 -21.41 -6.90
C SER A 150 -12.82 -22.73 -6.13
N SER A 151 -13.80 -23.61 -6.25
CA SER A 151 -13.63 -25.01 -6.01
C SER A 151 -12.84 -25.55 -7.21
N ILE A 152 -11.52 -25.55 -7.09
CA ILE A 152 -10.68 -26.39 -7.95
C ILE A 152 -11.15 -27.84 -7.71
N PRO A 153 -11.68 -28.54 -8.73
CA PRO A 153 -12.01 -29.95 -8.55
C PRO A 153 -10.74 -30.70 -8.19
N ARG A 154 -10.66 -31.25 -7.01
CA ARG A 154 -9.65 -32.23 -6.68
C ARG A 154 -9.87 -33.43 -7.58
N THR A 155 -9.12 -33.59 -8.63
CA THR A 155 -9.01 -34.83 -9.38
C THR A 155 -8.53 -35.91 -8.41
N ARG A 156 -9.46 -36.76 -7.99
CA ARG A 156 -9.15 -38.00 -7.27
C ARG A 156 -8.33 -38.88 -8.23
N ALA A 157 -7.04 -39.00 -8.00
CA ALA A 157 -6.26 -40.05 -8.62
C ALA A 157 -6.84 -41.38 -8.14
N SER A 158 -7.52 -42.10 -9.03
CA SER A 158 -7.94 -43.48 -8.81
C SER A 158 -6.68 -44.36 -8.80
N SER A 159 -6.26 -44.79 -7.61
CA SER A 159 -5.27 -45.84 -7.46
C SER A 159 -5.91 -47.16 -7.95
N GLY A 160 -5.65 -47.51 -9.20
CA GLY A 160 -5.98 -48.82 -9.74
C GLY A 160 -5.20 -49.89 -9.00
N ARG A 161 -5.86 -50.62 -8.11
CA ARG A 161 -5.37 -51.90 -7.61
C ARG A 161 -5.37 -52.88 -8.77
N ARG A 162 -4.20 -53.25 -9.26
CA ARG A 162 -4.03 -54.47 -10.06
C ARG A 162 -4.16 -55.63 -9.11
N SER A 163 -5.25 -56.40 -9.22
CA SER A 163 -5.35 -57.75 -8.70
C SER A 163 -4.49 -58.65 -9.55
N GLN A 164 -3.41 -59.18 -8.97
CA GLN A 164 -2.76 -60.40 -9.50
C GLN A 164 -3.59 -61.58 -9.04
N THR A 165 -4.17 -62.30 -9.97
CA THR A 165 -4.58 -63.67 -9.84
C THR A 165 -3.74 -64.52 -10.78
N ARG A 166 -3.16 -65.52 -10.24
CA ARG A 166 -2.42 -66.64 -10.79
C ARG A 166 -2.47 -66.87 -12.31
#